data_4b151e0c83e3ab779da51bec697f0c09
#
_entry.id   4b151e0c83e3ab779da51bec697f0c09
#
_cell.length_a   1.000
_cell.length_b   1.000
_cell.length_c   1.000
_cell.angle_alpha   90.00
_cell.angle_beta   90.00
_cell.angle_gamma   90.00
#
_symmetry.space_group_name_H-M   'P 1'
#
loop_
_entity.id
_entity.type
_entity.pdbx_description
1 polymer ?
#
loop_
_entity_poly.entity_id
_entity_poly.type
_entity_poly.pdbx_seq_one_letter_code
_entity_poly.pdbx_strand_id
1 'polypeptide(L)'
;SQGKGFKNTHSIEFGLEFESRTLRQYSINPLSLWRLAALQANAHTARNVKSYNPILTINDGATKITLQEYVKRIKANDDTTIFYLTDTIEYLPEYNAKLETRFSKNLRSALGLPANGTDFINVDALDPSQMKLSYFSPDELIDNWGFNGVRYNGYDPYGNRTSGSPSFNDFFKKKDANGDYTREVGAFNPIYLGGYVQDKFQFKKLT
;
A
#
# COMPACT_ATOMS: atom_id res chain seq x y z
N SER A 1 -46.45 -76.83 16.61
CA SER A 1 -45.13 -76.16 16.44
C SER A 1 -45.32 -74.74 15.97
N GLN A 2 -45.12 -73.73 16.84
CA GLN A 2 -45.14 -72.34 16.47
C GLN A 2 -43.84 -71.95 15.74
N GLY A 3 -43.97 -71.69 14.46
CA GLY A 3 -42.84 -71.17 13.66
C GLY A 3 -42.39 -69.84 14.20
N LYS A 4 -41.18 -69.76 14.76
CA LYS A 4 -40.52 -68.50 15.09
C LYS A 4 -40.24 -67.78 13.80
N GLY A 5 -41.08 -66.77 13.50
CA GLY A 5 -40.89 -65.85 12.39
C GLY A 5 -39.57 -65.07 12.60
N PHE A 6 -38.68 -65.14 11.57
CA PHE A 6 -37.47 -64.38 11.53
C PHE A 6 -37.84 -62.90 11.24
N LYS A 7 -37.59 -62.01 12.19
CA LYS A 7 -37.78 -60.59 11.96
C LYS A 7 -36.51 -59.98 11.35
N ASN A 8 -36.60 -59.51 10.13
CA ASN A 8 -35.61 -58.62 9.55
C ASN A 8 -35.80 -57.25 10.23
N THR A 9 -34.71 -56.61 10.59
CA THR A 9 -34.74 -55.30 11.22
C THR A 9 -34.03 -54.30 10.30
N HIS A 10 -34.69 -53.15 10.08
CA HIS A 10 -34.12 -52.00 9.46
C HIS A 10 -33.77 -51.01 10.56
N SER A 11 -32.64 -50.35 10.42
CA SER A 11 -32.25 -49.22 11.24
C SER A 11 -31.87 -48.08 10.32
N ILE A 12 -32.71 -47.08 10.27
CA ILE A 12 -32.47 -45.87 9.47
C ILE A 12 -31.87 -44.82 10.38
N GLU A 13 -30.73 -44.31 9.98
CA GLU A 13 -30.00 -43.20 10.66
C GLU A 13 -29.92 -42.03 9.69
N PHE A 14 -30.18 -40.84 10.18
CA PHE A 14 -29.95 -39.64 9.42
C PHE A 14 -29.24 -38.62 10.31
N GLY A 15 -28.42 -37.78 9.69
CA GLY A 15 -27.74 -36.72 10.39
C GLY A 15 -27.57 -35.50 9.49
N LEU A 16 -27.51 -34.38 10.14
CA LEU A 16 -27.21 -33.07 9.52
C LEU A 16 -25.98 -32.50 10.20
N GLU A 17 -25.09 -31.97 9.39
CA GLU A 17 -23.89 -31.24 9.84
C GLU A 17 -23.96 -29.82 9.31
N PHE A 18 -23.79 -28.87 10.20
CA PHE A 18 -23.68 -27.46 9.87
C PHE A 18 -22.41 -26.90 10.47
N GLU A 19 -21.57 -26.33 9.64
CA GLU A 19 -20.36 -25.64 10.06
C GLU A 19 -20.34 -24.23 9.47
N SER A 20 -20.09 -23.24 10.32
CA SER A 20 -19.83 -21.86 9.90
C SER A 20 -18.51 -21.39 10.49
N ARG A 21 -17.61 -20.93 9.62
CA ARG A 21 -16.29 -20.40 10.02
C ARG A 21 -16.19 -18.94 9.64
N THR A 22 -15.47 -18.18 10.45
CA THR A 22 -15.10 -16.79 10.12
C THR A 22 -13.60 -16.70 9.98
N LEU A 23 -13.13 -16.48 8.76
CA LEU A 23 -11.72 -16.36 8.45
C LEU A 23 -11.35 -14.87 8.32
N ARG A 24 -10.39 -14.45 9.13
CA ARG A 24 -9.82 -13.11 9.12
C ARG A 24 -8.33 -13.20 8.96
N GLN A 25 -7.77 -12.25 8.24
CA GLN A 25 -6.33 -12.15 8.04
C GLN A 25 -5.92 -10.68 8.02
N TYR A 26 -4.80 -10.39 8.65
CA TYR A 26 -4.12 -9.10 8.55
C TYR A 26 -2.62 -9.31 8.51
N SER A 27 -1.96 -8.67 7.56
CA SER A 27 -0.51 -8.71 7.44
C SER A 27 0.04 -7.37 6.95
N ILE A 28 1.18 -7.01 7.46
CA ILE A 28 1.94 -5.81 7.08
C ILE A 28 3.20 -6.25 6.34
N ASN A 29 3.57 -5.51 5.31
CA ASN A 29 4.86 -5.63 4.64
C ASN A 29 5.75 -4.42 5.02
N PRO A 30 6.60 -4.54 6.05
CA PRO A 30 7.38 -3.39 6.55
C PRO A 30 8.32 -2.81 5.51
N LEU A 31 8.94 -3.65 4.68
CA LEU A 31 9.86 -3.19 3.65
C LEU A 31 9.16 -2.37 2.55
N SER A 32 7.97 -2.81 2.14
CA SER A 32 7.16 -2.04 1.18
C SER A 32 6.73 -0.71 1.77
N LEU A 33 6.29 -0.68 3.03
CA LEU A 33 5.91 0.56 3.71
C LEU A 33 7.09 1.53 3.86
N TRP A 34 8.27 1.00 4.19
CA TRP A 34 9.48 1.82 4.29
C TRP A 34 9.84 2.48 2.95
N ARG A 35 9.84 1.70 1.88
CA ARG A 35 10.07 2.21 0.52
C ARG A 35 9.02 3.24 0.10
N LEU A 36 7.76 2.97 0.41
CA LEU A 36 6.67 3.89 0.14
C LEU A 36 6.84 5.20 0.91
N ALA A 37 7.20 5.13 2.19
CA ALA A 37 7.51 6.30 3.01
C ALA A 37 8.64 7.15 2.40
N ALA A 38 9.73 6.51 1.98
CA ALA A 38 10.86 7.19 1.34
C ALA A 38 10.47 7.90 0.03
N LEU A 39 9.59 7.28 -0.77
CA LEU A 39 9.07 7.88 -1.99
C LEU A 39 8.12 9.06 -1.73
N GLN A 40 7.29 8.95 -0.69
CA GLN A 40 6.23 9.94 -0.45
C GLN A 40 6.66 11.11 0.43
N ALA A 41 7.63 10.94 1.34
CA ALA A 41 8.02 11.97 2.31
C ALA A 41 8.34 13.33 1.67
N ASN A 42 8.94 13.31 0.48
CA ASN A 42 9.36 14.49 -0.25
C ASN A 42 8.72 14.59 -1.66
N ALA A 43 7.66 13.85 -1.94
CA ALA A 43 7.06 13.80 -3.27
C ALA A 43 6.62 15.17 -3.79
N HIS A 44 6.11 16.01 -2.90
CA HIS A 44 5.64 17.37 -3.21
C HIS A 44 6.77 18.34 -3.60
N THR A 45 8.04 17.97 -3.38
CA THR A 45 9.22 18.80 -3.72
C THR A 45 10.10 18.17 -4.80
N ALA A 46 9.96 16.87 -5.06
CA ALA A 46 10.92 16.05 -5.81
C ALA A 46 11.04 16.37 -7.32
N ARG A 47 10.20 17.21 -7.88
CA ARG A 47 10.12 17.42 -9.34
C ARG A 47 10.24 18.88 -9.81
N ASN A 48 10.48 19.83 -8.93
CA ASN A 48 10.56 21.21 -9.32
C ASN A 48 12.02 21.65 -9.50
N VAL A 49 12.51 21.48 -10.72
CA VAL A 49 13.77 22.09 -11.15
C VAL A 49 13.47 23.51 -11.62
N LYS A 50 13.82 24.52 -10.83
CA LYS A 50 13.48 25.91 -11.13
C LYS A 50 14.37 26.52 -12.23
N SER A 51 15.60 26.08 -12.34
CA SER A 51 16.48 26.49 -13.44
C SER A 51 17.62 25.48 -13.63
N TYR A 52 17.91 25.23 -14.89
CA TYR A 52 19.10 24.51 -15.32
C TYR A 52 20.08 25.55 -15.87
N ASN A 53 21.09 25.90 -15.09
CA ASN A 53 22.16 26.81 -15.49
C ASN A 53 23.51 26.09 -15.41
N PRO A 54 23.90 25.30 -16.42
CA PRO A 54 25.18 24.66 -16.43
C PRO A 54 26.30 25.73 -16.41
N ILE A 55 27.25 25.54 -15.51
CA ILE A 55 28.48 26.35 -15.45
C ILE A 55 29.58 25.60 -16.16
N LEU A 56 30.17 26.23 -17.17
CA LEU A 56 31.24 25.69 -17.99
C LEU A 56 32.57 26.29 -17.51
N THR A 57 33.57 25.42 -17.32
CA THR A 57 34.94 25.86 -17.08
C THR A 57 35.73 25.77 -18.37
N ILE A 58 36.28 26.89 -18.81
CA ILE A 58 37.00 26.97 -20.09
C ILE A 58 38.51 26.86 -19.91
N ASN A 59 39.22 26.90 -21.02
CA ASN A 59 40.65 26.61 -21.31
C ASN A 59 41.68 26.83 -20.20
N ASP A 60 41.51 27.81 -19.34
CA ASP A 60 42.42 28.14 -18.26
C ASP A 60 42.16 27.33 -16.97
N GLY A 61 41.08 26.53 -16.98
CA GLY A 61 40.69 25.73 -15.81
C GLY A 61 40.13 26.55 -14.64
N ALA A 62 40.08 27.86 -14.76
CA ALA A 62 39.68 28.77 -13.72
C ALA A 62 38.44 29.62 -14.10
N THR A 63 38.31 29.98 -15.37
CA THR A 63 37.21 30.85 -15.84
C THR A 63 35.93 30.06 -15.97
N LYS A 64 34.91 30.48 -15.21
CA LYS A 64 33.55 29.90 -15.23
C LYS A 64 32.62 30.78 -16.02
N ILE A 65 31.94 30.21 -17.00
CA ILE A 65 30.96 30.94 -17.84
C ILE A 65 29.63 30.19 -17.88
N THR A 66 28.55 30.92 -18.18
CA THR A 66 27.25 30.34 -18.41
C THR A 66 27.14 29.68 -19.81
N LEU A 67 26.21 28.78 -20.01
CA LEU A 67 25.94 28.21 -21.33
C LEU A 67 25.64 29.29 -22.37
N GLN A 68 24.92 30.35 -21.99
CA GLN A 68 24.60 31.49 -22.89
C GLN A 68 25.85 32.24 -23.33
N GLU A 69 26.76 32.51 -22.41
CA GLU A 69 28.03 33.16 -22.73
C GLU A 69 28.94 32.27 -23.60
N TYR A 70 28.96 30.97 -23.33
CA TYR A 70 29.66 29.99 -24.16
C TYR A 70 29.16 29.98 -25.62
N VAL A 71 27.83 29.90 -25.83
CA VAL A 71 27.25 29.99 -27.17
C VAL A 71 27.56 31.29 -27.87
N LYS A 72 27.60 32.38 -27.15
CA LYS A 72 27.97 33.70 -27.69
C LYS A 72 29.44 33.72 -28.15
N ARG A 73 30.35 33.15 -27.36
CA ARG A 73 31.79 33.07 -27.72
C ARG A 73 32.03 32.17 -28.93
N ILE A 74 31.38 30.99 -29.00
CA ILE A 74 31.46 30.13 -30.19
C ILE A 74 31.00 30.87 -31.45
N LYS A 75 29.91 31.60 -31.37
CA LYS A 75 29.40 32.40 -32.48
C LYS A 75 30.35 33.51 -32.91
N ALA A 76 31.16 34.02 -31.99
CA ALA A 76 32.21 35.00 -32.25
C ALA A 76 33.53 34.43 -32.76
N ASN A 77 33.61 33.09 -32.94
CA ASN A 77 34.82 32.37 -33.35
C ASN A 77 35.96 32.47 -32.31
N ASP A 78 35.62 32.62 -31.04
CA ASP A 78 36.56 32.67 -29.95
C ASP A 78 36.98 31.22 -29.59
N ASP A 79 38.28 30.97 -29.44
CA ASP A 79 38.80 29.63 -29.10
C ASP A 79 38.48 29.31 -27.64
N THR A 80 37.36 28.59 -27.45
CA THR A 80 36.89 28.18 -26.15
C THR A 80 36.78 26.68 -26.06
N THR A 81 37.85 26.04 -25.56
CA THR A 81 37.82 24.61 -25.27
C THR A 81 37.21 24.41 -23.88
N ILE A 82 36.17 23.60 -23.77
CA ILE A 82 35.55 23.24 -22.48
C ILE A 82 36.44 22.21 -21.80
N PHE A 83 36.92 22.54 -20.61
CA PHE A 83 37.68 21.59 -19.77
C PHE A 83 36.76 20.73 -18.88
N TYR A 84 35.76 21.35 -18.26
CA TYR A 84 34.82 20.67 -17.40
C TYR A 84 33.44 21.28 -17.51
N LEU A 85 32.43 20.43 -17.59
CA LEU A 85 31.03 20.79 -17.35
C LEU A 85 30.74 20.54 -15.88
N THR A 86 30.65 21.59 -15.08
CA THR A 86 30.15 21.47 -13.71
C THR A 86 28.66 21.66 -13.75
N ASP A 87 27.93 20.57 -13.68
CA ASP A 87 26.49 20.57 -13.63
C ASP A 87 26.08 20.90 -12.18
N THR A 88 25.92 22.18 -11.90
CA THR A 88 25.25 22.61 -10.67
C THR A 88 23.78 22.68 -11.01
N ILE A 89 23.06 21.55 -10.89
CA ILE A 89 21.61 21.58 -10.84
C ILE A 89 21.27 22.18 -9.48
N GLU A 90 20.95 23.46 -9.46
CA GLU A 90 20.42 24.10 -8.28
C GLU A 90 18.95 23.65 -8.15
N TYR A 91 18.73 22.62 -7.37
CA TYR A 91 17.40 22.22 -6.94
C TYR A 91 16.92 23.24 -5.93
N LEU A 92 16.09 24.17 -6.37
CA LEU A 92 15.29 24.97 -5.46
C LEU A 92 13.98 24.20 -5.26
N PRO A 93 13.83 23.49 -4.14
CA PRO A 93 12.62 22.74 -3.88
C PRO A 93 11.47 23.74 -3.75
N GLU A 94 10.45 23.57 -4.59
CA GLU A 94 9.23 24.37 -4.56
C GLU A 94 8.07 23.46 -4.20
N TYR A 95 7.22 23.92 -3.27
CA TYR A 95 6.05 23.16 -2.88
C TYR A 95 5.04 23.03 -4.03
N ASN A 96 4.63 21.79 -4.29
CA ASN A 96 3.62 21.46 -5.29
C ASN A 96 2.46 20.70 -4.64
N ALA A 97 1.37 21.40 -4.37
CA ALA A 97 0.17 20.81 -3.74
C ALA A 97 -0.44 19.63 -4.51
N LYS A 98 -0.21 19.51 -5.83
CA LYS A 98 -0.72 18.37 -6.63
C LYS A 98 0.02 17.08 -6.38
N LEU A 99 1.22 17.15 -5.84
CA LEU A 99 2.08 16.02 -5.52
C LEU A 99 2.09 15.70 -4.01
N GLU A 100 1.34 16.48 -3.22
CA GLU A 100 1.21 16.23 -1.79
C GLU A 100 0.47 14.92 -1.54
N THR A 101 1.05 14.08 -0.68
CA THR A 101 0.44 12.83 -0.23
C THR A 101 -0.09 13.00 1.19
N ARG A 102 -1.03 12.13 1.60
CA ARG A 102 -1.50 12.12 2.98
C ARG A 102 -0.34 11.80 3.94
N PHE A 103 0.50 10.85 3.55
CA PHE A 103 1.67 10.47 4.32
C PHE A 103 2.63 11.65 4.54
N SER A 104 3.03 12.37 3.48
CA SER A 104 3.95 13.50 3.62
C SER A 104 3.42 14.58 4.55
N LYS A 105 2.14 14.92 4.42
CA LYS A 105 1.46 15.90 5.27
C LYS A 105 1.46 15.50 6.74
N ASN A 106 1.05 14.26 7.02
CA ASN A 106 0.96 13.76 8.39
C ASN A 106 2.34 13.59 9.02
N LEU A 107 3.33 13.11 8.26
CA LEU A 107 4.72 13.00 8.73
C LEU A 107 5.29 14.37 9.08
N ARG A 108 5.16 15.37 8.20
CA ARG A 108 5.64 16.72 8.45
C ARG A 108 4.99 17.32 9.68
N SER A 109 3.67 17.17 9.83
CA SER A 109 2.95 17.60 11.03
C SER A 109 3.48 16.94 12.30
N ALA A 110 3.76 15.64 12.27
CA ALA A 110 4.30 14.91 13.41
C ALA A 110 5.73 15.31 13.78
N LEU A 111 6.51 15.75 12.80
CA LEU A 111 7.87 16.29 12.98
C LEU A 111 7.88 17.80 13.34
N GLY A 112 6.71 18.44 13.44
CA GLY A 112 6.62 19.88 13.70
C GLY A 112 7.04 20.76 12.52
N LEU A 113 7.08 20.20 11.31
CA LEU A 113 7.44 20.90 10.08
C LEU A 113 6.19 21.51 9.41
N PRO A 114 6.30 22.62 8.69
CA PRO A 114 5.21 23.18 7.91
C PRO A 114 4.72 22.19 6.86
N ALA A 115 3.40 22.04 6.69
CA ALA A 115 2.82 21.14 5.69
C ALA A 115 3.31 21.45 4.27
N ASN A 116 3.41 22.74 3.94
CA ASN A 116 3.92 23.23 2.65
C ASN A 116 5.43 23.51 2.65
N GLY A 117 6.16 23.02 3.65
CA GLY A 117 7.62 23.20 3.73
C GLY A 117 8.34 22.39 2.68
N THR A 118 9.56 22.80 2.38
CA THR A 118 10.43 22.17 1.37
C THR A 118 11.67 21.51 1.97
N ASP A 119 11.77 21.50 3.31
CA ASP A 119 12.85 20.81 4.01
C ASP A 119 12.82 19.32 3.69
N PHE A 120 13.96 18.79 3.30
CA PHE A 120 14.08 17.38 2.95
C PHE A 120 14.00 16.50 4.19
N ILE A 121 13.13 15.51 4.16
CA ILE A 121 13.00 14.50 5.21
C ILE A 121 13.75 13.25 4.77
N ASN A 122 14.83 12.91 5.48
CA ASN A 122 15.50 11.62 5.31
C ASN A 122 14.81 10.56 6.16
N VAL A 123 13.99 9.73 5.52
CA VAL A 123 13.21 8.67 6.19
C VAL A 123 14.13 7.64 6.86
N ASP A 124 15.32 7.37 6.28
CA ASP A 124 16.28 6.42 6.85
C ASP A 124 16.94 6.92 8.15
N ALA A 125 16.88 8.23 8.40
CA ALA A 125 17.42 8.83 9.62
C ALA A 125 16.36 9.04 10.71
N LEU A 126 15.09 8.73 10.44
CA LEU A 126 14.02 8.87 11.42
C LEU A 126 14.06 7.76 12.47
N ASP A 127 13.72 8.10 13.71
CA ASP A 127 13.47 7.08 14.73
C ASP A 127 12.23 6.25 14.34
N PRO A 128 12.27 4.91 14.45
CA PRO A 128 11.14 4.06 14.10
C PRO A 128 9.83 4.42 14.80
N SER A 129 9.89 5.00 16.02
CA SER A 129 8.70 5.47 16.76
C SER A 129 7.98 6.65 16.09
N GLN A 130 8.68 7.39 15.22
CA GLN A 130 8.13 8.50 14.44
C GLN A 130 7.35 8.04 13.21
N MET A 131 7.41 6.73 12.88
CA MET A 131 6.69 6.14 11.76
C MET A 131 5.41 5.46 12.24
N LYS A 132 4.27 5.89 11.70
CA LYS A 132 2.96 5.31 12.05
C LYS A 132 2.18 4.95 10.78
N LEU A 133 1.53 3.78 10.84
CA LEU A 133 0.66 3.32 9.77
C LEU A 133 -0.47 4.32 9.47
N SER A 134 -0.96 5.00 10.50
CA SER A 134 -2.02 6.01 10.39
C SER A 134 -1.61 7.30 9.66
N TYR A 135 -0.35 7.46 9.31
CA TYR A 135 0.07 8.60 8.47
C TYR A 135 -0.33 8.41 7.01
N PHE A 136 -0.42 7.17 6.56
CA PHE A 136 -0.88 6.84 5.22
C PHE A 136 -2.41 6.91 5.12
N SER A 137 -2.92 7.25 3.96
CA SER A 137 -4.33 7.00 3.64
C SER A 137 -4.56 5.51 3.33
N PRO A 138 -5.82 5.02 3.41
CA PRO A 138 -6.14 3.66 2.99
C PRO A 138 -5.69 3.34 1.56
N ASP A 139 -5.88 4.26 0.62
CA ASP A 139 -5.49 4.07 -0.78
C ASP A 139 -3.97 3.94 -0.94
N GLU A 140 -3.18 4.71 -0.18
CA GLU A 140 -1.72 4.61 -0.17
C GLU A 140 -1.23 3.26 0.37
N LEU A 141 -1.96 2.65 1.32
CA LEU A 141 -1.57 1.39 1.94
C LEU A 141 -1.84 0.16 1.07
N ILE A 142 -2.92 0.17 0.26
CA ILE A 142 -3.37 -1.02 -0.45
C ILE A 142 -2.78 -1.16 -1.85
N ASP A 143 -2.57 -0.06 -2.55
CA ASP A 143 -1.94 -0.06 -3.87
C ASP A 143 -1.29 1.29 -4.14
N ASN A 144 0.01 1.32 -4.10
CA ASN A 144 0.74 2.49 -4.54
C ASN A 144 1.92 2.04 -5.40
N TRP A 145 1.78 2.13 -6.72
CA TRP A 145 2.82 1.80 -7.68
C TRP A 145 3.36 0.36 -7.55
N GLY A 146 2.48 -0.60 -7.22
CA GLY A 146 2.85 -2.00 -7.00
C GLY A 146 3.39 -2.30 -5.60
N PHE A 147 3.37 -1.35 -4.69
CA PHE A 147 3.72 -1.55 -3.28
C PHE A 147 2.47 -1.87 -2.47
N ASN A 148 2.26 -3.13 -2.16
CA ASN A 148 1.23 -3.54 -1.21
C ASN A 148 1.80 -3.43 0.21
N GLY A 149 1.45 -2.36 0.93
CA GLY A 149 1.87 -2.15 2.32
C GLY A 149 1.18 -3.08 3.30
N VAL A 150 -0.10 -3.39 3.04
CA VAL A 150 -0.95 -4.24 3.89
C VAL A 150 -1.79 -5.20 3.05
N ARG A 151 -2.11 -6.36 3.66
CA ARG A 151 -3.10 -7.32 3.15
C ARG A 151 -4.06 -7.68 4.26
N TYR A 152 -5.35 -7.69 3.97
CA TYR A 152 -6.36 -7.91 5.01
C TYR A 152 -7.68 -8.43 4.44
N ASN A 153 -8.38 -9.17 5.28
CA ASN A 153 -9.81 -9.46 5.17
C ASN A 153 -10.41 -9.56 6.58
N GLY A 154 -11.58 -9.02 6.79
CA GLY A 154 -12.21 -8.86 8.10
C GLY A 154 -11.58 -7.76 8.96
N TYR A 155 -10.80 -6.89 8.33
CA TYR A 155 -10.14 -5.73 8.94
C TYR A 155 -10.21 -4.52 7.99
N ASP A 156 -9.91 -3.35 8.55
CA ASP A 156 -9.58 -2.16 7.77
C ASP A 156 -8.07 -2.12 7.44
N PRO A 157 -7.60 -1.18 6.60
CA PRO A 157 -6.18 -1.05 6.27
C PRO A 157 -5.25 -0.82 7.46
N TYR A 158 -5.77 -0.36 8.59
CA TYR A 158 -4.99 -0.08 9.80
C TYR A 158 -4.95 -1.24 10.79
N GLY A 159 -5.63 -2.36 10.49
CA GLY A 159 -5.66 -3.54 11.34
C GLY A 159 -6.77 -3.54 12.38
N ASN A 160 -7.74 -2.63 12.31
CA ASN A 160 -8.92 -2.68 13.15
C ASN A 160 -9.94 -3.67 12.56
N ARG A 161 -10.62 -4.45 13.41
CA ARG A 161 -11.67 -5.35 12.95
C ARG A 161 -12.82 -4.56 12.34
N THR A 162 -13.26 -4.99 11.15
CA THR A 162 -14.45 -4.43 10.55
C THR A 162 -15.68 -4.81 11.35
N SER A 163 -16.56 -3.84 11.59
CA SER A 163 -17.88 -4.08 12.18
C SER A 163 -18.87 -4.48 11.08
N GLY A 164 -19.58 -5.58 11.29
CA GLY A 164 -20.54 -6.09 10.32
C GLY A 164 -19.89 -6.83 9.15
N SER A 165 -20.60 -6.84 8.02
CA SER A 165 -20.13 -7.47 6.77
C SER A 165 -20.08 -6.40 5.68
N PRO A 166 -18.98 -5.65 5.52
CA PRO A 166 -18.84 -4.69 4.45
C PRO A 166 -19.10 -5.35 3.10
N SER A 167 -19.91 -4.70 2.27
CA SER A 167 -20.17 -5.17 0.92
C SER A 167 -19.03 -4.80 -0.02
N PHE A 168 -18.98 -5.43 -1.19
CA PHE A 168 -18.06 -5.06 -2.25
C PHE A 168 -18.19 -3.57 -2.64
N ASN A 169 -19.41 -3.03 -2.61
CA ASN A 169 -19.63 -1.61 -2.90
C ASN A 169 -19.09 -0.67 -1.84
N ASP A 170 -19.04 -1.09 -0.57
CA ASP A 170 -18.51 -0.26 0.51
C ASP A 170 -17.02 0.02 0.30
N PHE A 171 -16.28 -0.94 -0.22
CA PHE A 171 -14.86 -0.74 -0.59
C PHE A 171 -14.63 0.47 -1.51
N PHE A 172 -15.58 0.76 -2.41
CA PHE A 172 -15.45 1.83 -3.39
C PHE A 172 -16.18 3.13 -3.00
N LYS A 173 -17.11 3.07 -2.06
CA LYS A 173 -18.03 4.19 -1.79
C LYS A 173 -17.95 4.70 -0.36
N LYS A 174 -17.67 3.85 0.61
CA LYS A 174 -17.66 4.23 2.02
C LYS A 174 -16.47 5.13 2.32
N LYS A 175 -16.74 6.30 2.91
CA LYS A 175 -15.75 7.28 3.32
C LYS A 175 -15.74 7.48 4.82
N ASP A 176 -14.59 7.85 5.34
CA ASP A 176 -14.40 8.26 6.72
C ASP A 176 -14.71 9.76 6.92
N ALA A 177 -14.51 10.27 8.14
CA ALA A 177 -14.74 11.67 8.48
C ALA A 177 -13.77 12.64 7.76
N ASN A 178 -12.65 12.16 7.25
CA ASN A 178 -11.66 12.93 6.50
C ASN A 178 -11.97 12.97 4.99
N GLY A 179 -12.97 12.21 4.54
CA GLY A 179 -13.33 12.06 3.14
C GLY A 179 -12.52 11.00 2.39
N ASP A 180 -11.66 10.26 3.07
CA ASP A 180 -10.90 9.14 2.49
C ASP A 180 -11.77 7.90 2.40
N TYR A 181 -11.55 7.08 1.38
CA TYR A 181 -12.21 5.78 1.28
C TYR A 181 -11.72 4.85 2.38
N THR A 182 -12.63 4.17 3.08
CA THR A 182 -12.26 3.30 4.21
C THR A 182 -11.57 2.01 3.77
N ARG A 183 -11.83 1.56 2.55
CA ARG A 183 -11.28 0.33 1.96
C ARG A 183 -11.45 -0.92 2.85
N GLU A 184 -12.51 -0.96 3.63
CA GLU A 184 -12.81 -2.11 4.46
C GLU A 184 -13.14 -3.34 3.61
N VAL A 185 -12.61 -4.49 4.03
CA VAL A 185 -12.90 -5.79 3.43
C VAL A 185 -13.51 -6.69 4.49
N GLY A 186 -14.67 -7.28 4.18
CA GLY A 186 -15.36 -8.20 5.08
C GLY A 186 -14.58 -9.47 5.35
N ALA A 187 -14.88 -10.13 6.47
CA ALA A 187 -14.36 -11.46 6.73
C ALA A 187 -14.92 -12.48 5.76
N PHE A 188 -14.14 -13.49 5.42
CA PHE A 188 -14.64 -14.62 4.63
C PHE A 188 -15.36 -15.60 5.56
N ASN A 189 -16.64 -15.84 5.30
CA ASN A 189 -17.52 -16.67 6.13
C ASN A 189 -18.00 -17.91 5.34
N PRO A 190 -17.17 -18.96 5.18
CA PRO A 190 -17.59 -20.19 4.55
C PRO A 190 -18.62 -20.91 5.41
N ILE A 191 -19.67 -21.42 4.77
CA ILE A 191 -20.68 -22.25 5.38
C ILE A 191 -20.64 -23.61 4.73
N TYR A 192 -20.54 -24.65 5.53
CA TYR A 192 -20.67 -26.03 5.12
C TYR A 192 -21.96 -26.60 5.66
N LEU A 193 -22.74 -27.21 4.80
CA LEU A 193 -23.94 -27.95 5.15
C LEU A 193 -23.83 -29.36 4.56
N GLY A 194 -23.81 -30.37 5.39
CA GLY A 194 -23.80 -31.78 5.02
C GLY A 194 -25.03 -32.50 5.56
N GLY A 195 -25.47 -33.53 4.85
CA GLY A 195 -26.52 -34.42 5.33
C GLY A 195 -26.23 -35.83 4.89
N TYR A 196 -26.56 -36.79 5.74
CA TYR A 196 -26.45 -38.22 5.40
C TYR A 196 -27.70 -38.97 5.83
N VAL A 197 -27.99 -40.01 5.08
CA VAL A 197 -29.00 -41.03 5.42
C VAL A 197 -28.33 -42.39 5.26
N GLN A 198 -28.38 -43.18 6.29
CA GLN A 198 -27.86 -44.56 6.30
C GLN A 198 -28.98 -45.50 6.66
N ASP A 199 -29.13 -46.59 5.89
CA ASP A 199 -30.00 -47.70 6.22
C ASP A 199 -29.17 -48.96 6.49
N LYS A 200 -29.33 -49.57 7.67
CA LYS A 200 -28.67 -50.79 8.10
C LYS A 200 -29.68 -51.92 8.12
N PHE A 201 -29.52 -52.86 7.18
CA PHE A 201 -30.29 -54.10 7.13
C PHE A 201 -29.62 -55.21 7.95
N GLN A 202 -30.38 -55.82 8.79
CA GLN A 202 -29.91 -56.98 9.55
C GLN A 202 -30.73 -58.23 9.19
N PHE A 203 -30.11 -59.15 8.46
CA PHE A 203 -30.70 -60.44 8.12
C PHE A 203 -30.28 -61.49 9.16
N LYS A 204 -31.27 -62.14 9.79
CA LYS A 204 -30.97 -63.14 10.83
C LYS A 204 -30.52 -64.50 10.33
N LYS A 205 -30.54 -64.78 9.01
CA LYS A 205 -29.93 -65.96 8.40
C LYS A 205 -29.64 -65.78 6.93
N LEU A 206 -28.39 -65.73 6.55
CA LEU A 206 -27.91 -66.21 5.25
C LEU A 206 -27.33 -67.57 5.49
N THR A 207 -27.99 -68.64 5.00
CA THR A 207 -27.44 -69.91 4.78
C THR A 207 -27.29 -70.11 3.31
#